data_8e60872d8106ae2c666bb0b6f8781e67
#
_entry.id   8e60872d8106ae2c666bb0b6f8781e67
#
_cell.length_a   1.000
_cell.length_b   1.000
_cell.length_c   1.000
_cell.angle_alpha   90.00
_cell.angle_beta   90.00
_cell.angle_gamma   90.00
#
_symmetry.space_group_name_H-M   'P 1'
#
loop_
_entity.id
_entity.type
_entity.pdbx_description
1 polymer ?
#
loop_
_entity_poly.entity_id
_entity_poly.type
_entity_poly.pdbx_seq_one_letter_code
_entity_poly.pdbx_strand_id
1 'polypeptide(L)'
;MILAKFFGTKSDREMKKLLPTLDKINQLYETFSSKTDEDLVTRTQELKEFVINQRLEKAQSLHADMDQQEREAEILKAEQGALDFIMVEAFAIVKETCRRICGSSWRISGQETLWEMVPYDVQLLGAITLHSGKVSEMKTGEGK
;
A
#
# COMPACT_ATOMS: atom_id res chain seq x y z
N MET A 1 7.26 26.46 -26.34
CA MET A 1 7.85 25.93 -25.09
C MET A 1 7.41 26.68 -23.83
N ILE A 2 6.34 27.47 -23.87
CA ILE A 2 5.84 28.34 -22.76
C ILE A 2 4.64 27.70 -22.02
N LEU A 3 3.87 26.84 -22.67
CA LEU A 3 2.66 26.22 -22.11
C LEU A 3 2.94 25.13 -21.03
N ALA A 4 4.08 24.47 -21.05
CA ALA A 4 4.43 23.46 -20.06
C ALA A 4 4.66 24.04 -18.64
N LYS A 5 5.01 25.33 -18.54
CA LYS A 5 5.27 26.05 -17.29
C LYS A 5 3.98 26.37 -16.51
N PHE A 6 2.82 26.40 -17.21
CA PHE A 6 1.51 26.73 -16.61
C PHE A 6 0.70 25.49 -16.19
N PHE A 7 0.93 24.34 -16.82
CA PHE A 7 0.10 23.13 -16.61
C PHE A 7 0.82 21.99 -15.88
N GLY A 8 2.08 22.16 -15.49
CA GLY A 8 2.90 21.09 -14.92
C GLY A 8 3.16 19.94 -15.91
N THR A 9 4.08 19.04 -15.58
CA THR A 9 4.33 17.83 -16.36
C THR A 9 3.19 16.81 -16.18
N LYS A 10 3.15 15.76 -17.03
CA LYS A 10 2.23 14.63 -16.83
C LYS A 10 2.45 14.01 -15.45
N SER A 11 3.70 13.88 -15.02
CA SER A 11 4.09 13.37 -13.71
C SER A 11 3.51 14.24 -12.58
N ASP A 12 3.60 15.57 -12.66
CA ASP A 12 3.05 16.48 -11.64
C ASP A 12 1.53 16.33 -11.50
N ARG A 13 0.84 16.12 -12.61
CA ARG A 13 -0.62 15.92 -12.60
C ARG A 13 -1.00 14.56 -12.02
N GLU A 14 -0.28 13.51 -12.33
CA GLU A 14 -0.51 12.19 -11.74
C GLU A 14 -0.21 12.21 -10.24
N MET A 15 0.91 12.81 -9.83
CA MET A 15 1.26 12.96 -8.41
C MET A 15 0.18 13.71 -7.63
N LYS A 16 -0.36 14.80 -8.16
CA LYS A 16 -1.46 15.56 -7.52
C LYS A 16 -2.71 14.72 -7.28
N LYS A 17 -2.98 13.71 -8.11
CA LYS A 17 -4.11 12.78 -7.88
C LYS A 17 -3.89 11.83 -6.72
N LEU A 18 -2.62 11.55 -6.38
CA LEU A 18 -2.26 10.63 -5.30
C LEU A 18 -2.20 11.34 -3.93
N LEU A 19 -2.00 12.66 -3.89
CA LEU A 19 -1.91 13.42 -2.64
C LEU A 19 -3.10 13.21 -1.69
N PRO A 20 -4.37 13.21 -2.13
CA PRO A 20 -5.48 12.95 -1.22
C PRO A 20 -5.44 11.54 -0.59
N THR A 21 -4.89 10.56 -1.28
CA THR A 21 -4.69 9.20 -0.73
C THR A 21 -3.56 9.20 0.28
N LEU A 22 -2.46 9.86 -0.02
CA LEU A 22 -1.35 10.06 0.92
C LEU A 22 -1.80 10.75 2.20
N ASP A 23 -2.59 11.82 2.07
CA ASP A 23 -3.13 12.56 3.23
C ASP A 23 -3.98 11.65 4.12
N LYS A 24 -4.82 10.78 3.53
CA LYS A 24 -5.60 9.78 4.29
C LYS A 24 -4.71 8.79 5.02
N ILE A 25 -3.64 8.31 4.38
CA ILE A 25 -2.67 7.40 5.02
C ILE A 25 -2.04 8.08 6.22
N ASN A 26 -1.58 9.32 6.07
CA ASN A 26 -0.93 10.07 7.14
C ASN A 26 -1.91 10.40 8.28
N GLN A 27 -3.14 10.79 7.98
CA GLN A 27 -4.18 11.02 9.00
C GLN A 27 -4.48 9.75 9.80
N LEU A 28 -4.60 8.62 9.12
CA LEU A 28 -4.88 7.34 9.79
C LEU A 28 -3.67 6.87 10.61
N TYR A 29 -2.45 7.03 10.07
CA TYR A 29 -1.21 6.75 10.78
C TYR A 29 -1.13 7.48 12.14
N GLU A 30 -1.51 8.76 12.21
CA GLU A 30 -1.50 9.52 13.47
C GLU A 30 -2.41 8.89 14.53
N THR A 31 -3.52 8.26 14.12
CA THR A 31 -4.45 7.60 15.06
C THR A 31 -3.89 6.32 15.67
N PHE A 32 -2.93 5.67 14.99
CA PHE A 32 -2.36 4.41 15.45
C PHE A 32 -1.37 4.55 16.60
N SER A 33 -0.89 5.76 16.87
CA SER A 33 -0.02 6.05 18.02
C SER A 33 -0.66 5.64 19.37
N SER A 34 -1.99 5.64 19.46
CA SER A 34 -2.76 5.25 20.65
C SER A 34 -3.10 3.74 20.72
N LYS A 35 -2.80 2.97 19.68
CA LYS A 35 -3.09 1.53 19.61
C LYS A 35 -1.95 0.70 20.19
N THR A 36 -2.28 -0.47 20.73
CA THR A 36 -1.26 -1.44 21.16
C THR A 36 -0.66 -2.21 19.96
N ASP A 37 0.42 -2.95 20.18
CA ASP A 37 1.00 -3.82 19.15
C ASP A 37 0.03 -4.94 18.79
N GLU A 38 -0.68 -5.49 19.79
CA GLU A 38 -1.71 -6.51 19.62
C GLU A 38 -2.89 -6.00 18.77
N ASP A 39 -3.30 -4.74 18.95
CA ASP A 39 -4.35 -4.12 18.13
C ASP A 39 -3.92 -4.08 16.66
N LEU A 40 -2.66 -3.70 16.37
CA LEU A 40 -2.15 -3.63 15.00
C LEU A 40 -2.02 -5.01 14.36
N VAL A 41 -1.57 -6.01 15.13
CA VAL A 41 -1.49 -7.41 14.67
C VAL A 41 -2.89 -7.93 14.36
N THR A 42 -3.83 -7.76 15.27
CA THR A 42 -5.23 -8.18 15.09
C THR A 42 -5.83 -7.52 13.85
N ARG A 43 -5.66 -6.20 13.74
CA ARG A 43 -6.17 -5.46 12.57
C ARG A 43 -5.54 -5.91 11.26
N THR A 44 -4.26 -6.19 11.25
CA THR A 44 -3.56 -6.74 10.08
C THR A 44 -4.15 -8.09 9.67
N GLN A 45 -4.48 -8.94 10.63
CA GLN A 45 -5.11 -10.23 10.35
C GLN A 45 -6.53 -10.07 9.79
N GLU A 46 -7.32 -9.17 10.34
CA GLU A 46 -8.67 -8.84 9.83
C GLU A 46 -8.62 -8.34 8.37
N LEU A 47 -7.65 -7.47 8.03
CA LEU A 47 -7.48 -6.99 6.65
C LEU A 47 -7.11 -8.13 5.69
N LYS A 48 -6.24 -9.05 6.10
CA LYS A 48 -5.89 -10.24 5.30
C LYS A 48 -7.11 -11.14 5.09
N GLU A 49 -7.85 -11.42 6.14
CA GLU A 49 -9.06 -12.24 6.08
C GLU A 49 -10.13 -11.61 5.19
N PHE A 50 -10.29 -10.29 5.24
CA PHE A 50 -11.19 -9.56 4.35
C PHE A 50 -10.85 -9.82 2.88
N VAL A 51 -9.58 -9.67 2.46
CA VAL A 51 -9.16 -9.91 1.08
C VAL A 51 -9.40 -11.37 0.67
N ILE A 52 -9.04 -12.32 1.54
CA ILE A 52 -9.24 -13.75 1.29
C ILE A 52 -10.73 -14.06 1.11
N ASN A 53 -11.58 -13.53 1.98
CA ASN A 53 -13.02 -13.74 1.94
C ASN A 53 -13.64 -13.17 0.65
N GLN A 54 -13.27 -11.95 0.25
CA GLN A 54 -13.74 -11.35 -1.00
C GLN A 54 -13.38 -12.21 -2.23
N ARG A 55 -12.17 -12.75 -2.24
CA ARG A 55 -11.73 -13.69 -3.28
C ARG A 55 -12.55 -14.98 -3.28
N LEU A 56 -12.77 -15.59 -2.11
CA LEU A 56 -13.53 -16.83 -1.96
C LEU A 56 -15.01 -16.65 -2.32
N GLU A 57 -15.64 -15.59 -1.82
CA GLU A 57 -17.03 -15.24 -2.12
C GLU A 57 -17.24 -15.07 -3.62
N LYS A 58 -16.32 -14.34 -4.28
CA LYS A 58 -16.35 -14.18 -5.73
C LYS A 58 -16.21 -15.53 -6.42
N ALA A 59 -15.26 -16.37 -6.05
CA ALA A 59 -15.03 -17.68 -6.65
C ALA A 59 -16.25 -18.60 -6.53
N GLN A 60 -16.98 -18.51 -5.41
CA GLN A 60 -18.21 -19.29 -5.16
C GLN A 60 -19.43 -18.76 -5.93
N SER A 61 -19.47 -17.44 -6.20
CA SER A 61 -20.58 -16.81 -6.91
C SER A 61 -20.57 -17.01 -8.43
N LEU A 62 -19.45 -17.48 -8.98
CA LEU A 62 -19.30 -17.68 -10.43
C LEU A 62 -19.89 -19.01 -10.87
N HIS A 63 -20.53 -19.03 -12.04
CA HIS A 63 -21.12 -20.21 -12.64
C HIS A 63 -20.07 -21.29 -12.94
N ALA A 64 -20.45 -22.58 -12.76
CA ALA A 64 -19.53 -23.70 -12.94
C ALA A 64 -19.11 -23.94 -14.40
N ASP A 65 -19.90 -23.47 -15.36
CA ASP A 65 -19.69 -23.56 -16.81
C ASP A 65 -18.91 -22.36 -17.41
N MET A 66 -18.53 -21.40 -16.55
CA MET A 66 -17.71 -20.27 -16.98
C MET A 66 -16.32 -20.75 -17.41
N ASP A 67 -15.79 -20.15 -18.49
CA ASP A 67 -14.42 -20.40 -18.93
C ASP A 67 -13.41 -20.13 -17.82
N GLN A 68 -12.37 -20.95 -17.73
CA GLN A 68 -11.39 -20.87 -16.65
C GLN A 68 -10.65 -19.51 -16.63
N GLN A 69 -10.32 -18.95 -17.81
CA GLN A 69 -9.62 -17.68 -17.90
C GLN A 69 -10.53 -16.52 -17.47
N GLU A 70 -11.80 -16.53 -17.89
CA GLU A 70 -12.79 -15.55 -17.46
C GLU A 70 -13.03 -15.63 -15.94
N ARG A 71 -13.14 -16.85 -15.42
CA ARG A 71 -13.30 -17.10 -13.99
C ARG A 71 -12.14 -16.52 -13.19
N GLU A 72 -10.91 -16.78 -13.60
CA GLU A 72 -9.70 -16.28 -12.93
C GLU A 72 -9.62 -14.76 -12.99
N ALA A 73 -9.93 -14.14 -14.13
CA ALA A 73 -9.97 -12.69 -14.30
C ALA A 73 -10.99 -12.03 -13.37
N GLU A 74 -12.17 -12.61 -13.20
CA GLU A 74 -13.20 -12.09 -12.28
C GLU A 74 -12.78 -12.22 -10.82
N ILE A 75 -12.12 -13.31 -10.44
CA ILE A 75 -11.59 -13.51 -9.07
C ILE A 75 -10.48 -12.48 -8.79
N LEU A 76 -9.52 -12.31 -9.71
CA LEU A 76 -8.43 -11.34 -9.56
C LEU A 76 -8.95 -9.91 -9.48
N LYS A 77 -9.99 -9.57 -10.23
CA LYS A 77 -10.63 -8.25 -10.16
C LYS A 77 -11.27 -8.00 -8.80
N ALA A 78 -11.93 -8.99 -8.20
CA ALA A 78 -12.51 -8.88 -6.86
C ALA A 78 -11.41 -8.74 -5.80
N GLU A 79 -10.34 -9.52 -5.91
CA GLU A 79 -9.17 -9.44 -5.03
C GLU A 79 -8.51 -8.05 -5.12
N GLN A 80 -8.28 -7.54 -6.33
CA GLN A 80 -7.73 -6.18 -6.53
C GLN A 80 -8.64 -5.12 -5.91
N GLY A 81 -9.95 -5.21 -6.08
CA GLY A 81 -10.90 -4.31 -5.46
C GLY A 81 -10.83 -4.34 -3.92
N ALA A 82 -10.65 -5.52 -3.33
CA ALA A 82 -10.44 -5.67 -1.89
C ALA A 82 -9.10 -5.06 -1.43
N LEU A 83 -8.03 -5.27 -2.19
CA LEU A 83 -6.71 -4.67 -1.92
C LEU A 83 -6.76 -3.14 -2.02
N ASP A 84 -7.45 -2.59 -3.03
CA ASP A 84 -7.66 -1.14 -3.18
C ASP A 84 -8.41 -0.56 -1.97
N PHE A 85 -9.41 -1.29 -1.48
CA PHE A 85 -10.20 -0.88 -0.32
C PHE A 85 -9.37 -0.78 0.96
N ILE A 86 -8.49 -1.75 1.23
CA ILE A 86 -7.68 -1.78 2.45
C ILE A 86 -6.36 -0.99 2.35
N MET A 87 -5.95 -0.56 1.16
CA MET A 87 -4.62 0.00 0.87
C MET A 87 -4.23 1.13 1.83
N VAL A 88 -5.11 2.08 2.07
CA VAL A 88 -4.85 3.24 2.94
C VAL A 88 -4.51 2.79 4.36
N GLU A 89 -5.29 1.88 4.90
CA GLU A 89 -5.11 1.38 6.25
C GLU A 89 -3.86 0.48 6.35
N ALA A 90 -3.66 -0.40 5.38
CA ALA A 90 -2.48 -1.27 5.33
C ALA A 90 -1.17 -0.45 5.29
N PHE A 91 -1.11 0.62 4.49
CA PHE A 91 0.08 1.47 4.42
C PHE A 91 0.29 2.28 5.71
N ALA A 92 -0.79 2.73 6.36
CA ALA A 92 -0.71 3.40 7.64
C ALA A 92 -0.21 2.46 8.75
N ILE A 93 -0.66 1.20 8.79
CA ILE A 93 -0.18 0.17 9.72
C ILE A 93 1.32 -0.10 9.48
N VAL A 94 1.74 -0.27 8.21
CA VAL A 94 3.15 -0.49 7.88
C VAL A 94 4.00 0.69 8.33
N LYS A 95 3.58 1.93 8.08
CA LYS A 95 4.30 3.13 8.50
C LYS A 95 4.45 3.18 10.02
N GLU A 96 3.39 2.89 10.77
CA GLU A 96 3.42 2.85 12.23
C GLU A 96 4.28 1.71 12.76
N THR A 97 4.21 0.52 12.15
CA THR A 97 5.06 -0.61 12.52
C THR A 97 6.54 -0.24 12.33
N CYS A 98 6.91 0.35 11.20
CA CYS A 98 8.26 0.82 10.95
C CYS A 98 8.74 1.81 12.03
N ARG A 99 7.88 2.74 12.44
CA ARG A 99 8.19 3.69 13.52
C ARG A 99 8.44 2.99 14.86
N ARG A 100 7.62 2.00 15.22
CA ARG A 100 7.76 1.26 16.50
C ARG A 100 9.02 0.45 16.58
N ILE A 101 9.44 -0.15 15.48
CA ILE A 101 10.65 -0.97 15.43
C ILE A 101 11.92 -0.15 15.21
N CYS A 102 11.83 1.20 15.03
CA CYS A 102 13.01 2.05 14.98
C CYS A 102 13.89 1.87 16.23
N GLY A 103 15.20 1.71 16.02
CA GLY A 103 16.17 1.41 17.09
C GLY A 103 16.30 -0.07 17.42
N SER A 104 15.48 -0.95 16.85
CA SER A 104 15.66 -2.40 16.96
C SER A 104 16.76 -2.88 16.00
N SER A 105 17.52 -3.89 16.40
CA SER A 105 18.53 -4.50 15.52
C SER A 105 18.29 -5.98 15.28
N TRP A 106 18.66 -6.42 14.10
CA TRP A 106 18.61 -7.82 13.68
C TRP A 106 19.93 -8.24 13.06
N ARG A 107 20.24 -9.53 13.15
CA ARG A 107 21.39 -10.09 12.47
C ARG A 107 21.00 -10.54 11.07
N ILE A 108 21.44 -9.80 10.04
CA ILE A 108 21.22 -10.11 8.64
C ILE A 108 22.55 -10.51 7.99
N SER A 109 22.62 -11.73 7.43
CA SER A 109 23.83 -12.26 6.80
C SER A 109 25.10 -12.15 7.69
N GLY A 110 24.90 -12.33 9.00
CA GLY A 110 26.00 -12.28 9.98
C GLY A 110 26.38 -10.88 10.48
N GLN A 111 25.78 -9.82 9.93
CA GLN A 111 25.99 -8.42 10.36
C GLN A 111 24.80 -7.93 11.17
N GLU A 112 25.08 -7.19 12.25
CA GLU A 112 24.03 -6.50 12.99
C GLU A 112 23.56 -5.29 12.19
N THR A 113 22.26 -5.23 11.91
CA THR A 113 21.62 -4.17 11.12
C THR A 113 20.57 -3.50 11.98
N LEU A 114 20.73 -2.20 12.17
CA LEU A 114 19.78 -1.36 12.91
C LEU A 114 18.65 -0.93 11.98
N TRP A 115 17.40 -0.98 12.46
CA TRP A 115 16.27 -0.42 11.73
C TRP A 115 16.11 1.07 12.04
N GLU A 116 16.30 1.90 11.02
CA GLU A 116 16.21 3.37 11.15
C GLU A 116 15.21 3.98 10.15
N MET A 117 14.41 3.12 9.51
CA MET A 117 13.54 3.57 8.41
C MET A 117 12.09 3.70 8.86
N VAL A 118 11.54 4.90 8.68
CA VAL A 118 10.09 5.16 8.64
C VAL A 118 9.78 5.68 7.24
N PRO A 119 8.81 5.11 6.51
CA PRO A 119 8.53 5.53 5.14
C PRO A 119 8.23 7.02 5.03
N TYR A 120 8.96 7.70 4.14
CA TYR A 120 8.68 9.08 3.77
C TYR A 120 7.47 9.17 2.83
N ASP A 121 6.86 10.33 2.73
CA ASP A 121 5.72 10.58 1.86
C ASP A 121 6.00 10.25 0.39
N VAL A 122 7.20 10.53 -0.10
CA VAL A 122 7.62 10.18 -1.46
C VAL A 122 7.66 8.65 -1.67
N GLN A 123 8.05 7.89 -0.67
CA GLN A 123 8.06 6.42 -0.72
C GLN A 123 6.65 5.85 -0.71
N LEU A 124 5.74 6.44 0.08
CA LEU A 124 4.31 6.08 0.07
C LEU A 124 3.66 6.40 -1.29
N LEU A 125 3.98 7.55 -1.91
CA LEU A 125 3.53 7.86 -3.27
C LEU A 125 4.05 6.84 -4.30
N GLY A 126 5.30 6.41 -4.16
CA GLY A 126 5.87 5.32 -4.95
C GLY A 126 5.11 4.01 -4.74
N ALA A 127 4.82 3.65 -3.49
CA ALA A 127 4.08 2.43 -3.16
C ALA A 127 2.63 2.45 -3.70
N ILE A 128 1.90 3.58 -3.60
CA ILE A 128 0.57 3.75 -4.19
C ILE A 128 0.62 3.59 -5.72
N THR A 129 1.68 4.13 -6.34
CA THR A 129 1.90 4.01 -7.79
C THR A 129 2.10 2.55 -8.21
N LEU A 130 2.94 1.80 -7.47
CA LEU A 130 3.18 0.38 -7.72
C LEU A 130 1.93 -0.46 -7.46
N HIS A 131 1.18 -0.18 -6.39
CA HIS A 131 -0.10 -0.82 -6.09
C HIS A 131 -1.10 -0.66 -7.25
N SER A 132 -1.09 0.48 -7.92
CA SER A 132 -1.93 0.75 -9.10
C SER A 132 -1.42 0.07 -10.39
N GLY A 133 -0.45 -0.84 -10.31
CA GLY A 133 0.14 -1.55 -11.46
C GLY A 133 0.99 -0.67 -12.38
N LYS A 134 1.46 0.48 -11.89
CA LYS A 134 2.29 1.42 -12.65
C LYS A 134 3.76 1.34 -12.23
N VAL A 135 4.64 1.81 -13.09
CA VAL A 135 6.06 1.97 -12.77
C VAL A 135 6.25 3.29 -12.00
N SER A 136 6.95 3.21 -10.86
CA SER A 136 7.34 4.38 -10.09
C SER A 136 8.78 4.76 -10.40
N GLU A 137 8.99 5.95 -10.94
CA GLU A 137 10.31 6.54 -11.12
C GLU A 137 10.56 7.55 -10.01
N MET A 138 11.59 7.27 -9.20
CA MET A 138 11.99 8.12 -8.08
C MET A 138 13.42 8.63 -8.29
N LYS A 139 13.68 9.88 -7.90
CA LYS A 139 15.03 10.45 -7.95
C LYS A 139 16.00 9.68 -7.05
N THR A 140 17.28 9.71 -7.40
CA THR A 140 18.35 9.20 -6.53
C THR A 140 18.35 9.93 -5.19
N GLY A 141 18.49 9.17 -4.10
CA GLY A 141 18.45 9.74 -2.74
C GLY A 141 17.09 9.74 -2.05
N GLU A 142 16.02 9.31 -2.74
CA GLU A 142 14.67 9.22 -2.16
C GLU A 142 14.44 7.94 -1.33
N GLY A 143 15.49 7.15 -1.06
CA GLY A 143 15.40 5.95 -0.22
C GLY A 143 14.62 4.79 -0.84
N LYS A 144 14.70 4.62 -2.14
CA LYS A 144 14.05 3.54 -2.91
C LYS A 144 14.73 2.20 -2.76
#